data_b6f60b707ae1acb17fe3849a2f083c46
#
_entry.id   b6f60b707ae1acb17fe3849a2f083c46
#
_cell.length_a   1.000
_cell.length_b   1.000
_cell.length_c   1.000
_cell.angle_alpha   90.00
_cell.angle_beta   90.00
_cell.angle_gamma   90.00
#
_symmetry.space_group_name_H-M   'P 1'
#
loop_
_entity.id
_entity.type
_entity.pdbx_description
1 polymer ?
#
loop_
_entity_poly.entity_id
_entity_poly.type
_entity_poly.pdbx_seq_one_letter_code
_entity_poly.pdbx_strand_id
1 'polypeptide(L)'
;MREGVPGVERYVDGRKGGFDPHARIPDMELDGIDAAFLYPTLGLFAGAVQDPELAGAMCRAYNRWLADYCRPYPDRLFGVAMLPMQSVELAIEEVGYARNELGMRGGFIRPNPYNNRMLNDPAYEPLWAQAQELDFSIGVHEGTGGMPATGTDRVRGFGARHIVSHTLEMMLASLNLIWGGVCERYPRLRFGFLESGGGWIAPWLDRMDRHYYDQGFFNDSHLKMAPSEYFRRQCWISFEPVEGSLPHLVEYLGANKILWATDYPHPDGFFPGAPKMIADKLPEHARRKVLAESAMQFYGMN
;
A
#
# COMPACT_ATOMS: atom_id res chain seq x y z
N MET A 1 24.12 -0.48 4.27
CA MET A 1 23.98 -0.04 2.88
C MET A 1 24.58 -1.15 2.05
N ARG A 2 23.88 -1.72 1.07
CA ARG A 2 24.56 -2.40 -0.03
C ARG A 2 25.50 -1.35 -0.63
N GLU A 3 26.74 -1.67 -0.84
CA GLU A 3 27.53 -1.04 -1.87
C GLU A 3 26.62 -1.01 -3.10
N GLY A 4 26.49 0.16 -3.74
CA GLY A 4 25.46 0.43 -4.73
C GLY A 4 25.32 -0.66 -5.77
N VAL A 5 24.12 -0.83 -6.31
CA VAL A 5 23.91 -1.73 -7.46
C VAL A 5 24.97 -1.35 -8.50
N PRO A 6 25.83 -2.30 -8.92
CA PRO A 6 26.91 -1.97 -9.84
C PRO A 6 26.34 -1.24 -11.07
N GLY A 7 26.80 0.00 -11.31
CA GLY A 7 26.37 0.85 -12.43
C GLY A 7 25.27 1.85 -12.12
N VAL A 8 24.71 1.92 -10.92
CA VAL A 8 23.73 2.95 -10.52
C VAL A 8 24.26 3.69 -9.29
N GLU A 9 25.04 4.73 -9.54
CA GLU A 9 25.65 5.54 -8.47
C GLU A 9 24.76 6.69 -8.02
N ARG A 10 23.80 7.12 -8.87
CA ARG A 10 22.88 8.22 -8.61
C ARG A 10 21.48 7.84 -9.08
N TYR A 11 20.45 8.41 -8.47
CA TYR A 11 19.06 8.20 -8.84
C TYR A 11 18.78 8.48 -10.33
N VAL A 12 19.43 9.50 -10.90
CA VAL A 12 19.31 9.88 -12.33
C VAL A 12 19.91 8.85 -13.29
N ASP A 13 20.73 7.92 -12.80
CA ASP A 13 21.33 6.85 -13.60
C ASP A 13 20.39 5.63 -13.68
N GLY A 14 19.26 5.65 -12.94
CA GLY A 14 18.20 4.65 -13.04
C GLY A 14 17.36 4.78 -14.32
N ARG A 15 16.35 3.93 -14.46
CA ARG A 15 15.44 3.98 -15.62
C ARG A 15 14.74 5.32 -15.70
N LYS A 16 14.81 5.94 -16.88
CA LYS A 16 14.23 7.28 -17.12
C LYS A 16 12.73 7.34 -16.81
N GLY A 17 11.97 6.26 -17.04
CA GLY A 17 10.56 6.20 -16.71
C GLY A 17 10.23 6.36 -15.21
N GLY A 18 11.22 6.38 -14.31
CA GLY A 18 11.04 6.73 -12.90
C GLY A 18 10.85 8.25 -12.66
N PHE A 19 11.25 9.10 -13.62
CA PHE A 19 11.18 10.57 -13.49
C PHE A 19 10.79 11.31 -14.78
N ASP A 20 10.62 10.59 -15.89
CA ASP A 20 10.13 11.10 -17.17
C ASP A 20 8.92 10.25 -17.62
N PRO A 21 7.70 10.83 -17.65
CA PRO A 21 6.50 10.08 -18.05
C PRO A 21 6.54 9.63 -19.51
N HIS A 22 7.22 10.39 -20.38
CA HIS A 22 7.36 10.03 -21.81
C HIS A 22 8.26 8.80 -22.00
N ALA A 23 9.23 8.60 -21.13
CA ALA A 23 10.06 7.40 -21.11
C ALA A 23 9.35 6.22 -20.43
N ARG A 24 8.37 6.47 -19.53
CA ARG A 24 7.63 5.42 -18.84
C ARG A 24 6.64 4.70 -19.76
N ILE A 25 5.97 5.41 -20.66
CA ILE A 25 4.97 4.78 -21.53
C ILE A 25 5.56 3.66 -22.40
N PRO A 26 6.71 3.84 -23.10
CA PRO A 26 7.33 2.74 -23.83
C PRO A 26 7.69 1.52 -22.95
N ASP A 27 8.10 1.74 -21.69
CA ASP A 27 8.36 0.65 -20.75
C ASP A 27 7.05 -0.08 -20.36
N MET A 28 5.96 0.65 -20.18
CA MET A 28 4.63 0.04 -19.93
C MET A 28 4.13 -0.76 -21.15
N GLU A 29 4.31 -0.23 -22.38
CA GLU A 29 3.96 -0.95 -23.61
C GLU A 29 4.75 -2.26 -23.77
N LEU A 30 6.04 -2.24 -23.43
CA LEU A 30 6.90 -3.43 -23.45
C LEU A 30 6.37 -4.54 -22.53
N ASP A 31 5.77 -4.16 -21.40
CA ASP A 31 5.25 -5.09 -20.40
C ASP A 31 3.75 -5.38 -20.56
N GLY A 32 3.07 -4.73 -21.51
CA GLY A 32 1.64 -4.88 -21.75
C GLY A 32 0.79 -4.31 -20.60
N ILE A 33 1.23 -3.23 -19.97
CA ILE A 33 0.56 -2.54 -18.87
C ILE A 33 -0.24 -1.36 -19.41
N ASP A 34 -1.56 -1.42 -19.28
CA ASP A 34 -2.46 -0.35 -19.73
C ASP A 34 -2.39 0.89 -18.83
N ALA A 35 -2.37 0.70 -17.52
CA ALA A 35 -2.38 1.77 -16.53
C ALA A 35 -1.56 1.43 -15.28
N ALA A 36 -1.02 2.45 -14.61
CA ALA A 36 -0.22 2.28 -13.40
C ALA A 36 -0.59 3.30 -12.33
N PHE A 37 -0.75 2.81 -11.09
CA PHE A 37 -0.83 3.63 -9.89
C PHE A 37 0.57 3.79 -9.31
N LEU A 38 1.01 5.04 -9.15
CA LEU A 38 2.40 5.37 -8.85
C LEU A 38 2.57 5.74 -7.38
N TYR A 39 3.40 4.96 -6.71
CA TYR A 39 3.80 5.17 -5.31
C TYR A 39 5.16 5.85 -5.23
N PRO A 40 5.49 6.49 -4.08
CA PRO A 40 6.78 7.12 -3.91
C PRO A 40 7.90 6.09 -3.73
N THR A 41 9.12 6.43 -4.16
CA THR A 41 10.37 5.72 -3.84
C THR A 41 11.02 6.31 -2.58
N LEU A 42 11.74 7.43 -2.72
CA LEU A 42 12.36 8.10 -1.56
C LEU A 42 11.33 8.69 -0.59
N GLY A 43 10.15 9.01 -1.07
CA GLY A 43 9.03 9.48 -0.25
C GLY A 43 8.56 8.47 0.79
N LEU A 44 8.87 7.17 0.64
CA LEU A 44 8.62 6.14 1.65
C LEU A 44 9.25 6.50 3.02
N PHE A 45 10.35 7.25 3.02
CA PHE A 45 11.02 7.67 4.25
C PHE A 45 10.42 8.93 4.89
N ALA A 46 9.49 9.61 4.26
CA ALA A 46 8.83 10.81 4.83
C ALA A 46 8.10 10.52 6.15
N GLY A 47 7.64 9.28 6.35
CA GLY A 47 7.07 8.84 7.62
C GLY A 47 8.04 8.87 8.82
N ALA A 48 9.35 8.91 8.58
CA ALA A 48 10.36 9.03 9.62
C ALA A 48 10.64 10.49 10.05
N VAL A 49 10.13 11.47 9.30
CA VAL A 49 10.21 12.90 9.64
C VAL A 49 9.27 13.15 10.81
N GLN A 50 9.79 13.63 11.94
CA GLN A 50 8.98 13.85 13.15
C GLN A 50 8.29 15.21 13.17
N ASP A 51 8.87 16.21 12.51
CA ASP A 51 8.32 17.55 12.39
C ASP A 51 7.10 17.55 11.44
N PRO A 52 5.88 17.86 11.92
CA PRO A 52 4.68 17.79 11.11
C PRO A 52 4.65 18.80 9.96
N GLU A 53 5.18 20.00 10.16
CA GLU A 53 5.22 21.06 9.16
C GLU A 53 6.14 20.67 7.99
N LEU A 54 7.31 20.14 8.32
CA LEU A 54 8.24 19.62 7.30
C LEU A 54 7.63 18.43 6.55
N ALA A 55 7.01 17.48 7.28
CA ALA A 55 6.35 16.33 6.66
C ALA A 55 5.22 16.78 5.72
N GLY A 56 4.39 17.75 6.15
CA GLY A 56 3.34 18.35 5.34
C GLY A 56 3.87 19.00 4.06
N ALA A 57 4.93 19.81 4.19
CA ALA A 57 5.56 20.47 3.05
C ALA A 57 6.16 19.47 2.04
N MET A 58 6.79 18.40 2.53
CA MET A 58 7.33 17.32 1.69
C MET A 58 6.22 16.58 0.94
N CYS A 59 5.13 16.20 1.63
CA CYS A 59 3.97 15.54 1.01
C CYS A 59 3.35 16.43 -0.07
N ARG A 60 3.10 17.70 0.22
CA ARG A 60 2.53 18.66 -0.72
C ARG A 60 3.40 18.85 -1.95
N ALA A 61 4.72 18.98 -1.78
CA ALA A 61 5.66 19.14 -2.89
C ALA A 61 5.69 17.90 -3.79
N TYR A 62 5.75 16.71 -3.19
CA TYR A 62 5.74 15.45 -3.91
C TYR A 62 4.44 15.24 -4.68
N ASN A 63 3.29 15.45 -4.04
CA ASN A 63 1.97 15.23 -4.65
C ASN A 63 1.75 16.13 -5.86
N ARG A 64 2.20 17.39 -5.79
CA ARG A 64 2.18 18.32 -6.93
C ARG A 64 3.07 17.84 -8.07
N TRP A 65 4.30 17.45 -7.76
CA TRP A 65 5.23 16.90 -8.75
C TRP A 65 4.66 15.65 -9.42
N LEU A 66 4.07 14.73 -8.63
CA LEU A 66 3.49 13.50 -9.16
C LEU A 66 2.27 13.77 -10.05
N ALA A 67 1.43 14.73 -9.69
CA ALA A 67 0.32 15.17 -10.53
C ALA A 67 0.83 15.74 -11.88
N ASP A 68 1.89 16.56 -11.85
CA ASP A 68 2.53 17.08 -13.05
C ASP A 68 3.15 15.97 -13.91
N TYR A 69 3.76 14.97 -13.27
CA TYR A 69 4.29 13.80 -13.95
C TYR A 69 3.19 12.97 -14.64
N CYS A 70 2.04 12.80 -14.01
CA CYS A 70 0.92 12.01 -14.56
C CYS A 70 0.14 12.74 -15.65
N ARG A 71 0.14 14.08 -15.63
CA ARG A 71 -0.70 14.95 -16.49
C ARG A 71 -0.64 14.65 -17.99
N PRO A 72 0.55 14.34 -18.60
CA PRO A 72 0.60 14.01 -20.02
C PRO A 72 -0.15 12.75 -20.44
N TYR A 73 -0.44 11.86 -19.48
CA TYR A 73 -1.08 10.57 -19.74
C TYR A 73 -2.16 10.25 -18.68
N PRO A 74 -3.25 11.04 -18.63
CA PRO A 74 -4.22 11.00 -17.53
C PRO A 74 -5.02 9.70 -17.45
N ASP A 75 -5.08 8.93 -18.54
CA ASP A 75 -5.76 7.64 -18.60
C ASP A 75 -4.81 6.45 -18.37
N ARG A 76 -3.52 6.71 -18.20
CA ARG A 76 -2.47 5.70 -18.08
C ARG A 76 -1.70 5.79 -16.76
N LEU A 77 -1.50 6.99 -16.23
CA LEU A 77 -0.68 7.26 -15.06
C LEU A 77 -1.52 7.92 -13.97
N PHE A 78 -1.62 7.25 -12.82
CA PHE A 78 -2.40 7.70 -11.67
C PHE A 78 -1.49 7.87 -10.46
N GLY A 79 -1.40 9.09 -9.94
CA GLY A 79 -0.62 9.37 -8.74
C GLY A 79 -1.34 8.91 -7.47
N VAL A 80 -0.58 8.36 -6.52
CA VAL A 80 -1.05 8.06 -5.16
C VAL A 80 -0.39 9.07 -4.21
N ALA A 81 -1.22 9.82 -3.47
CA ALA A 81 -0.75 10.93 -2.65
C ALA A 81 0.01 10.46 -1.41
N MET A 82 1.11 11.11 -1.08
CA MET A 82 1.74 11.00 0.24
C MET A 82 0.91 11.77 1.26
N LEU A 83 0.66 11.19 2.44
CA LEU A 83 -0.11 11.80 3.52
C LEU A 83 0.77 12.07 4.75
N PRO A 84 0.76 13.32 5.29
CA PRO A 84 1.56 13.70 6.46
C PRO A 84 0.87 13.27 7.76
N MET A 85 0.90 11.97 8.07
CA MET A 85 0.24 11.37 9.23
C MET A 85 0.76 11.87 10.59
N GLN A 86 1.83 12.65 10.62
CA GLN A 86 2.37 13.29 11.81
C GLN A 86 1.41 14.35 12.40
N SER A 87 0.59 15.00 11.55
CA SER A 87 -0.52 15.87 11.96
C SER A 87 -1.82 15.41 11.29
N VAL A 88 -2.86 15.24 12.08
CA VAL A 88 -4.19 14.86 11.58
C VAL A 88 -4.78 15.96 10.71
N GLU A 89 -4.60 17.21 11.11
CA GLU A 89 -5.08 18.40 10.41
C GLU A 89 -4.44 18.51 9.03
N LEU A 90 -3.11 18.40 8.95
CA LEU A 90 -2.39 18.46 7.68
C LEU A 90 -2.71 17.25 6.79
N ALA A 91 -2.94 16.06 7.36
CA ALA A 91 -3.36 14.88 6.61
C ALA A 91 -4.76 15.06 6.01
N ILE A 92 -5.71 15.64 6.76
CA ILE A 92 -7.05 15.98 6.29
C ILE A 92 -6.99 16.99 5.13
N GLU A 93 -6.22 18.07 5.29
CA GLU A 93 -6.01 19.07 4.25
C GLU A 93 -5.41 18.45 2.98
N GLU A 94 -4.43 17.56 3.15
CA GLU A 94 -3.75 16.92 2.02
C GLU A 94 -4.64 15.93 1.28
N VAL A 95 -5.48 15.15 1.98
CA VAL A 95 -6.50 14.28 1.35
C VAL A 95 -7.46 15.12 0.51
N GLY A 96 -7.97 16.22 1.07
CA GLY A 96 -8.86 17.15 0.37
C GLY A 96 -8.21 17.74 -0.88
N TYR A 97 -6.97 18.21 -0.77
CA TYR A 97 -6.21 18.78 -1.86
C TYR A 97 -5.89 17.75 -2.96
N ALA A 98 -5.39 16.58 -2.57
CA ALA A 98 -5.05 15.51 -3.50
C ALA A 98 -6.27 15.05 -4.30
N ARG A 99 -7.43 14.92 -3.63
CA ARG A 99 -8.66 14.48 -4.28
C ARG A 99 -9.28 15.54 -5.19
N ASN A 100 -9.44 16.76 -4.69
CA ASN A 100 -10.24 17.80 -5.35
C ASN A 100 -9.42 18.61 -6.36
N GLU A 101 -8.14 18.88 -6.08
CA GLU A 101 -7.29 19.73 -6.93
C GLU A 101 -6.38 18.90 -7.86
N LEU A 102 -5.88 17.76 -7.37
CA LEU A 102 -4.96 16.92 -8.15
C LEU A 102 -5.64 15.72 -8.82
N GLY A 103 -6.91 15.44 -8.51
CA GLY A 103 -7.67 14.33 -9.08
C GLY A 103 -7.21 12.93 -8.65
N MET A 104 -6.38 12.83 -7.60
CA MET A 104 -5.90 11.55 -7.08
C MET A 104 -7.03 10.77 -6.42
N ARG A 105 -6.95 9.43 -6.50
CA ARG A 105 -8.00 8.53 -5.99
C ARG A 105 -7.61 7.77 -4.73
N GLY A 106 -6.40 7.92 -4.29
CA GLY A 106 -5.90 7.26 -3.09
C GLY A 106 -4.66 7.92 -2.55
N GLY A 107 -4.38 7.62 -1.29
CA GLY A 107 -3.21 8.07 -0.56
C GLY A 107 -2.40 6.92 -0.02
N PHE A 108 -1.14 7.21 0.23
CA PHE A 108 -0.15 6.34 0.79
C PHE A 108 0.14 6.71 2.24
N ILE A 109 0.18 5.73 3.10
CA ILE A 109 0.67 5.81 4.47
C ILE A 109 1.62 4.65 4.77
N ARG A 110 2.51 4.83 5.75
CA ARG A 110 3.31 3.72 6.29
C ARG A 110 2.53 2.96 7.36
N PRO A 111 2.83 1.66 7.57
CA PRO A 111 2.21 0.85 8.62
C PRO A 111 2.64 1.24 10.03
N ASN A 112 3.81 1.89 10.16
CA ASN A 112 4.42 2.23 11.44
C ASN A 112 3.66 3.33 12.18
N PRO A 113 3.80 3.43 13.51
CA PRO A 113 3.26 4.55 14.27
C PRO A 113 3.86 5.88 13.85
N TYR A 114 3.04 6.92 13.78
CA TYR A 114 3.46 8.29 13.54
C TYR A 114 3.42 9.09 14.86
N ASN A 115 4.55 9.60 15.31
CA ASN A 115 4.66 10.31 16.58
C ASN A 115 3.99 9.54 17.73
N ASN A 116 4.25 8.23 17.84
CA ASN A 116 3.67 7.27 18.78
C ASN A 116 2.15 7.03 18.67
N ARG A 117 1.50 7.46 17.57
CA ARG A 117 0.10 7.12 17.29
C ARG A 117 0.01 5.90 16.38
N MET A 118 -0.75 4.90 16.80
CA MET A 118 -1.09 3.75 15.98
C MET A 118 -2.21 4.12 14.98
N LEU A 119 -2.39 3.33 13.93
CA LEU A 119 -3.39 3.65 12.88
C LEU A 119 -4.85 3.62 13.38
N ASN A 120 -5.11 2.99 14.52
CA ASN A 120 -6.42 2.99 15.17
C ASN A 120 -6.57 4.07 16.27
N ASP A 121 -5.60 4.96 16.42
CA ASP A 121 -5.68 6.05 17.39
C ASP A 121 -6.92 6.92 17.10
N PRO A 122 -7.77 7.23 18.11
CA PRO A 122 -8.95 8.05 17.92
C PRO A 122 -8.70 9.43 17.28
N ALA A 123 -7.49 9.96 17.40
CA ALA A 123 -7.13 11.22 16.74
C ALA A 123 -7.27 11.14 15.21
N TYR A 124 -7.14 9.95 14.60
CA TYR A 124 -7.28 9.78 13.15
C TYR A 124 -8.72 9.61 12.67
N GLU A 125 -9.72 9.53 13.55
CA GLU A 125 -11.13 9.36 13.17
C GLU A 125 -11.62 10.40 12.13
N PRO A 126 -11.30 11.71 12.27
CA PRO A 126 -11.72 12.70 11.26
C PRO A 126 -11.07 12.46 9.88
N LEU A 127 -9.83 11.97 9.86
CA LEU A 127 -9.13 11.62 8.61
C LEU A 127 -9.80 10.44 7.90
N TRP A 128 -10.12 9.38 8.64
CA TRP A 128 -10.80 8.21 8.09
C TRP A 128 -12.21 8.55 7.58
N ALA A 129 -12.93 9.41 8.31
CA ALA A 129 -14.24 9.91 7.89
C ALA A 129 -14.14 10.65 6.55
N GLN A 130 -13.21 11.58 6.42
CA GLN A 130 -13.03 12.35 5.18
C GLN A 130 -12.57 11.48 4.01
N ALA A 131 -11.62 10.58 4.22
CA ALA A 131 -11.17 9.66 3.18
C ALA A 131 -12.32 8.79 2.66
N GLN A 132 -13.19 8.32 3.56
CA GLN A 132 -14.40 7.60 3.18
C GLN A 132 -15.40 8.47 2.40
N GLU A 133 -15.63 9.70 2.82
CA GLU A 133 -16.57 10.63 2.16
C GLU A 133 -16.11 10.97 0.74
N LEU A 134 -14.83 11.21 0.57
CA LEU A 134 -14.22 11.54 -0.72
C LEU A 134 -13.97 10.32 -1.63
N ASP A 135 -14.37 9.12 -1.21
CA ASP A 135 -14.10 7.87 -1.94
C ASP A 135 -12.59 7.70 -2.24
N PHE A 136 -11.76 7.97 -1.23
CA PHE A 136 -10.31 8.02 -1.32
C PHE A 136 -9.70 6.80 -0.63
N SER A 137 -9.11 5.88 -1.40
CA SER A 137 -8.53 4.65 -0.87
C SER A 137 -7.18 4.90 -0.17
N ILE A 138 -6.83 4.04 0.78
CA ILE A 138 -5.57 4.14 1.54
C ILE A 138 -4.69 2.92 1.26
N GLY A 139 -3.57 3.15 0.61
CA GLY A 139 -2.49 2.18 0.45
C GLY A 139 -1.55 2.23 1.66
N VAL A 140 -1.38 1.12 2.34
CA VAL A 140 -0.41 0.95 3.43
C VAL A 140 0.83 0.29 2.86
N HIS A 141 1.97 0.97 2.93
CA HIS A 141 3.20 0.54 2.28
C HIS A 141 4.42 0.78 3.19
N GLU A 142 5.23 -0.24 3.42
CA GLU A 142 6.42 -0.14 4.26
C GLU A 142 7.59 0.46 3.47
N GLY A 143 8.49 1.09 4.19
CA GLY A 143 9.85 1.41 3.73
C GLY A 143 10.82 0.96 4.81
N THR A 144 11.75 0.10 4.49
CA THR A 144 12.69 -0.52 5.45
C THR A 144 13.29 0.49 6.42
N GLY A 145 13.22 0.19 7.71
CA GLY A 145 13.79 1.06 8.75
C GLY A 145 12.78 1.95 9.45
N GLY A 146 11.49 1.60 9.43
CA GLY A 146 10.47 2.25 10.26
C GLY A 146 10.82 2.26 11.75
N MET A 147 10.31 3.25 12.46
CA MET A 147 10.49 3.42 13.90
C MET A 147 9.12 3.56 14.57
N PRO A 148 8.87 2.92 15.71
CA PRO A 148 9.77 2.01 16.43
C PRO A 148 10.06 0.72 15.67
N ALA A 149 11.19 0.08 15.96
CA ALA A 149 11.61 -1.13 15.27
C ALA A 149 10.76 -2.34 15.67
N THR A 150 10.10 -2.98 14.72
CA THR A 150 9.33 -4.22 14.96
C THR A 150 10.20 -5.43 14.61
N GLY A 151 10.96 -5.90 15.58
CA GLY A 151 11.81 -7.08 15.44
C GLY A 151 13.06 -6.89 14.56
N THR A 152 13.22 -5.76 13.87
CA THR A 152 14.39 -5.46 13.04
C THR A 152 15.66 -5.25 13.86
N ASP A 153 15.52 -4.95 15.16
CA ASP A 153 16.59 -4.87 16.16
C ASP A 153 17.14 -6.26 16.56
N ARG A 154 16.39 -7.34 16.29
CA ARG A 154 16.73 -8.72 16.60
C ARG A 154 17.47 -9.46 15.48
N VAL A 155 17.58 -8.84 14.31
CA VAL A 155 18.21 -9.45 13.13
C VAL A 155 19.33 -8.57 12.59
N ARG A 156 20.26 -9.16 11.82
CA ARG A 156 21.39 -8.46 11.25
C ARG A 156 21.36 -8.51 9.73
N GLY A 157 21.83 -7.45 9.09
CA GLY A 157 21.88 -7.32 7.64
C GLY A 157 20.60 -6.74 7.04
N PHE A 158 20.73 -6.08 5.89
CA PHE A 158 19.63 -5.38 5.23
C PHE A 158 18.52 -6.35 4.82
N GLY A 159 18.85 -7.45 4.15
CA GLY A 159 17.83 -8.41 3.67
C GLY A 159 16.99 -9.00 4.80
N ALA A 160 17.60 -9.38 5.95
CA ALA A 160 16.86 -9.89 7.09
C ALA A 160 15.94 -8.82 7.70
N ARG A 161 16.39 -7.56 7.78
CA ARG A 161 15.57 -6.45 8.26
C ARG A 161 14.41 -6.16 7.31
N HIS A 162 14.64 -6.23 6.01
CA HIS A 162 13.62 -6.07 4.97
C HIS A 162 12.52 -7.14 5.12
N ILE A 163 12.89 -8.42 5.22
CA ILE A 163 11.95 -9.54 5.46
C ILE A 163 11.09 -9.29 6.70
N VAL A 164 11.70 -8.85 7.80
CA VAL A 164 11.00 -8.63 9.07
C VAL A 164 10.10 -7.40 9.00
N SER A 165 10.63 -6.24 8.55
CA SER A 165 9.88 -4.98 8.60
C SER A 165 8.64 -5.03 7.73
N HIS A 166 8.75 -5.41 6.48
CA HIS A 166 7.62 -5.39 5.55
C HIS A 166 6.48 -6.25 6.03
N THR A 167 6.75 -7.51 6.35
CA THR A 167 5.67 -8.43 6.74
C THR A 167 5.11 -8.11 8.13
N LEU A 168 5.95 -7.93 9.16
CA LEU A 168 5.46 -7.76 10.54
C LEU A 168 4.77 -6.41 10.74
N GLU A 169 5.28 -5.33 10.17
CA GLU A 169 4.62 -4.02 10.26
C GLU A 169 3.27 -4.05 9.56
N MET A 170 3.15 -4.73 8.42
CA MET A 170 1.89 -4.86 7.71
C MET A 170 0.88 -5.73 8.46
N MET A 171 1.33 -6.79 9.14
CA MET A 171 0.48 -7.57 10.06
C MET A 171 -0.07 -6.70 11.19
N LEU A 172 0.78 -5.85 11.80
CA LEU A 172 0.36 -4.93 12.85
C LEU A 172 -0.58 -3.84 12.33
N ALA A 173 -0.32 -3.28 11.16
CA ALA A 173 -1.21 -2.30 10.53
C ALA A 173 -2.60 -2.89 10.26
N SER A 174 -2.66 -4.11 9.70
CA SER A 174 -3.93 -4.80 9.46
C SER A 174 -4.69 -5.09 10.76
N LEU A 175 -3.98 -5.47 11.83
CA LEU A 175 -4.56 -5.65 13.15
C LEU A 175 -5.15 -4.33 13.67
N ASN A 176 -4.40 -3.24 13.63
CA ASN A 176 -4.88 -1.93 14.06
C ASN A 176 -6.12 -1.48 13.28
N LEU A 177 -6.14 -1.65 11.96
CA LEU A 177 -7.25 -1.21 11.12
C LEU A 177 -8.49 -2.10 11.25
N ILE A 178 -8.32 -3.42 11.38
CA ILE A 178 -9.43 -4.36 11.47
C ILE A 178 -9.85 -4.55 12.94
N TRP A 179 -8.99 -5.14 13.77
CA TRP A 179 -9.29 -5.44 15.17
C TRP A 179 -9.50 -4.17 16.00
N GLY A 180 -8.72 -3.12 15.71
CA GLY A 180 -8.87 -1.79 16.30
C GLY A 180 -10.12 -1.03 15.85
N GLY A 181 -10.97 -1.64 14.99
CA GLY A 181 -12.31 -1.20 14.66
C GLY A 181 -12.40 -0.06 13.65
N VAL A 182 -11.33 0.37 13.00
CA VAL A 182 -11.40 1.38 11.92
C VAL A 182 -12.29 0.88 10.79
N CYS A 183 -12.10 -0.38 10.36
CA CYS A 183 -12.94 -0.98 9.32
C CYS A 183 -14.42 -1.08 9.73
N GLU A 184 -14.75 -1.29 11.02
CA GLU A 184 -16.14 -1.28 11.49
C GLU A 184 -16.77 0.11 11.40
N ARG A 185 -16.04 1.14 11.83
CA ARG A 185 -16.56 2.52 11.87
C ARG A 185 -16.65 3.16 10.48
N TYR A 186 -15.77 2.76 9.55
CA TYR A 186 -15.71 3.32 8.20
C TYR A 186 -15.89 2.23 7.13
N PRO A 187 -17.12 1.69 6.95
CA PRO A 187 -17.38 0.49 6.14
C PRO A 187 -17.15 0.65 4.63
N ARG A 188 -17.05 1.89 4.12
CA ARG A 188 -16.78 2.17 2.70
C ARG A 188 -15.33 2.55 2.44
N LEU A 189 -14.53 2.81 3.49
CA LEU A 189 -13.12 3.13 3.34
C LEU A 189 -12.34 1.88 2.93
N ARG A 190 -11.55 1.99 1.87
CA ARG A 190 -10.77 0.89 1.31
C ARG A 190 -9.32 0.96 1.75
N PHE A 191 -8.76 -0.18 2.19
CA PHE A 191 -7.37 -0.33 2.57
C PHE A 191 -6.65 -1.36 1.69
N GLY A 192 -5.45 -1.03 1.21
CA GLY A 192 -4.56 -1.94 0.49
C GLY A 192 -3.28 -2.16 1.27
N PHE A 193 -2.92 -3.43 1.52
CA PHE A 193 -1.65 -3.80 2.17
C PHE A 193 -0.65 -4.17 1.08
N LEU A 194 0.43 -3.39 0.94
CA LEU A 194 1.26 -3.38 -0.24
C LEU A 194 2.72 -3.74 0.09
N GLU A 195 3.40 -4.39 -0.86
CA GLU A 195 4.83 -4.73 -0.82
C GLU A 195 5.30 -5.42 0.48
N SER A 196 4.55 -6.42 0.90
CA SER A 196 4.88 -7.17 2.13
C SER A 196 4.80 -8.69 1.94
N GLY A 197 4.68 -9.12 0.70
CA GLY A 197 4.17 -10.42 0.35
C GLY A 197 2.69 -10.57 0.72
N GLY A 198 1.98 -11.47 0.05
CA GLY A 198 0.56 -11.72 0.33
C GLY A 198 0.32 -12.97 1.17
N GLY A 199 1.27 -13.88 1.21
CA GLY A 199 1.11 -15.21 1.78
C GLY A 199 0.77 -15.26 3.26
N TRP A 200 1.11 -14.23 4.01
CA TRP A 200 0.88 -14.15 5.46
C TRP A 200 -0.59 -13.91 5.85
N ILE A 201 -1.43 -13.43 4.94
CA ILE A 201 -2.76 -12.92 5.30
C ILE A 201 -3.73 -14.03 5.73
N ALA A 202 -3.72 -15.21 5.10
CA ALA A 202 -4.65 -16.28 5.43
C ALA A 202 -4.49 -16.76 6.88
N PRO A 203 -3.32 -17.23 7.35
CA PRO A 203 -3.14 -17.64 8.74
C PRO A 203 -3.33 -16.49 9.73
N TRP A 204 -3.13 -15.24 9.31
CA TRP A 204 -3.35 -14.07 10.14
C TRP A 204 -4.84 -13.80 10.36
N LEU A 205 -5.65 -13.87 9.30
CA LEU A 205 -7.11 -13.76 9.41
C LEU A 205 -7.70 -14.90 10.22
N ASP A 206 -7.27 -16.15 10.00
CA ASP A 206 -7.71 -17.32 10.80
C ASP A 206 -7.40 -17.11 12.28
N ARG A 207 -6.22 -16.55 12.60
CA ARG A 207 -5.86 -16.25 13.98
C ARG A 207 -6.75 -15.16 14.59
N MET A 208 -7.03 -14.09 13.88
CA MET A 208 -7.92 -13.02 14.34
C MET A 208 -9.37 -13.55 14.51
N ASP A 209 -9.88 -14.32 13.54
CA ASP A 209 -11.22 -14.91 13.60
C ASP A 209 -11.37 -15.84 14.80
N ARG A 210 -10.36 -16.66 15.08
CA ARG A 210 -10.36 -17.50 16.28
C ARG A 210 -10.53 -16.68 17.56
N HIS A 211 -9.81 -15.55 17.69
CA HIS A 211 -9.91 -14.70 18.88
C HIS A 211 -11.27 -14.00 18.95
N TYR A 212 -11.83 -13.62 17.81
CA TYR A 212 -13.16 -13.04 17.72
C TYR A 212 -14.25 -14.01 18.20
N TYR A 213 -14.17 -15.29 17.81
CA TYR A 213 -15.14 -16.31 18.24
C TYR A 213 -14.93 -16.80 19.67
N ASP A 214 -13.80 -16.51 20.29
CA ASP A 214 -13.55 -16.79 21.70
C ASP A 214 -14.29 -15.75 22.55
N GLN A 215 -15.54 -16.05 22.90
CA GLN A 215 -16.48 -15.14 23.56
C GLN A 215 -16.14 -14.82 25.04
N GLY A 216 -14.89 -14.75 25.39
CA GLY A 216 -14.56 -14.50 26.78
C GLY A 216 -13.23 -13.81 26.96
N PHE A 217 -12.20 -14.61 27.00
CA PHE A 217 -10.88 -14.11 27.44
C PHE A 217 -10.11 -13.33 26.39
N PHE A 218 -10.25 -13.69 25.10
CA PHE A 218 -9.44 -13.11 24.03
C PHE A 218 -10.17 -12.08 23.15
N ASN A 219 -11.50 -11.99 23.22
CA ASN A 219 -12.24 -11.01 22.45
C ASN A 219 -12.43 -9.72 23.24
N ASP A 220 -11.49 -8.81 23.11
CA ASP A 220 -11.57 -7.43 23.61
C ASP A 220 -11.97 -6.44 22.52
N SER A 221 -12.27 -6.92 21.30
CA SER A 221 -12.72 -6.08 20.20
C SER A 221 -14.20 -5.72 20.32
N HIS A 222 -14.60 -4.62 19.70
CA HIS A 222 -16.01 -4.21 19.58
C HIS A 222 -16.55 -4.48 18.17
N LEU A 223 -16.00 -5.48 17.49
CA LEU A 223 -16.37 -5.84 16.12
C LEU A 223 -17.73 -6.53 16.09
N LYS A 224 -18.49 -6.33 15.01
CA LYS A 224 -19.81 -6.91 14.77
C LYS A 224 -19.79 -8.13 13.85
N MET A 225 -18.68 -8.36 13.17
CA MET A 225 -18.45 -9.52 12.32
C MET A 225 -17.00 -9.98 12.44
N ALA A 226 -16.68 -11.16 11.92
CA ALA A 226 -15.33 -11.71 12.01
C ALA A 226 -14.31 -10.85 11.23
N PRO A 227 -13.05 -10.74 11.69
CA PRO A 227 -11.99 -10.01 11.01
C PRO A 227 -11.83 -10.34 9.53
N SER A 228 -11.95 -11.61 9.14
CA SER A 228 -11.90 -12.01 7.73
C SER A 228 -13.04 -11.44 6.89
N GLU A 229 -14.20 -11.18 7.47
CA GLU A 229 -15.34 -10.57 6.77
C GLU A 229 -15.08 -9.07 6.51
N TYR A 230 -14.45 -8.35 7.46
CA TYR A 230 -13.98 -6.97 7.23
C TYR A 230 -12.95 -6.93 6.11
N PHE A 231 -12.00 -7.85 6.13
CA PHE A 231 -11.00 -7.93 5.07
C PHE A 231 -11.68 -8.12 3.70
N ARG A 232 -12.55 -9.11 3.58
CA ARG A 232 -13.28 -9.37 2.32
C ARG A 232 -14.19 -8.21 1.90
N ARG A 233 -14.70 -7.42 2.84
CA ARG A 233 -15.53 -6.25 2.53
C ARG A 233 -14.70 -5.13 1.89
N GLN A 234 -13.61 -4.72 2.51
CA GLN A 234 -12.96 -3.43 2.21
C GLN A 234 -11.43 -3.41 2.22
N CYS A 235 -10.77 -4.57 2.30
CA CYS A 235 -9.32 -4.67 2.27
C CYS A 235 -8.83 -5.41 1.02
N TRP A 236 -7.62 -5.10 0.60
CA TRP A 236 -6.88 -5.75 -0.48
C TRP A 236 -5.47 -6.03 -0.03
N ILE A 237 -4.82 -7.02 -0.67
CA ILE A 237 -3.41 -7.34 -0.44
C ILE A 237 -2.68 -7.48 -1.76
N SER A 238 -1.47 -6.94 -1.86
CA SER A 238 -0.66 -7.11 -3.04
C SER A 238 0.27 -8.31 -2.94
N PHE A 239 0.57 -8.87 -4.10
CA PHE A 239 1.50 -9.96 -4.29
C PHE A 239 2.64 -9.54 -5.20
N GLU A 240 3.82 -10.08 -4.90
CA GLU A 240 4.93 -10.05 -5.83
C GLU A 240 4.78 -11.16 -6.89
N PRO A 241 5.23 -10.90 -8.14
CA PRO A 241 5.12 -11.88 -9.23
C PRO A 241 5.74 -13.26 -8.95
N VAL A 242 6.69 -13.34 -8.03
CA VAL A 242 7.39 -14.61 -7.70
C VAL A 242 6.70 -15.45 -6.63
N GLU A 243 5.72 -14.95 -5.91
CA GLU A 243 5.11 -15.64 -4.77
C GLU A 243 4.39 -16.92 -5.19
N GLY A 244 4.74 -18.03 -4.55
CA GLY A 244 4.13 -19.33 -4.77
C GLY A 244 2.75 -19.51 -4.11
N SER A 245 2.43 -18.69 -3.11
CA SER A 245 1.15 -18.74 -2.37
C SER A 245 -0.04 -18.13 -3.11
N LEU A 246 0.20 -17.35 -4.17
CA LEU A 246 -0.83 -16.61 -4.90
C LEU A 246 -2.05 -17.47 -5.34
N PRO A 247 -1.91 -18.66 -5.95
CA PRO A 247 -3.07 -19.45 -6.36
C PRO A 247 -3.96 -19.85 -5.18
N HIS A 248 -3.38 -20.22 -4.03
CA HIS A 248 -4.13 -20.61 -2.84
C HIS A 248 -4.90 -19.44 -2.23
N LEU A 249 -4.33 -18.23 -2.30
CA LEU A 249 -4.99 -17.06 -1.75
C LEU A 249 -6.07 -16.51 -2.68
N VAL A 250 -5.98 -16.76 -3.98
CA VAL A 250 -7.12 -16.53 -4.90
C VAL A 250 -8.34 -17.36 -4.47
N GLU A 251 -8.14 -18.60 -4.05
CA GLU A 251 -9.23 -19.44 -3.55
C GLU A 251 -9.73 -19.00 -2.16
N TYR A 252 -8.82 -18.62 -1.27
CA TYR A 252 -9.16 -18.24 0.12
C TYR A 252 -9.86 -16.88 0.22
N LEU A 253 -9.31 -15.85 -0.44
CA LEU A 253 -9.81 -14.47 -0.36
C LEU A 253 -10.81 -14.10 -1.47
N GLY A 254 -10.66 -14.73 -2.63
CA GLY A 254 -11.25 -14.29 -3.89
C GLY A 254 -10.31 -13.41 -4.72
N ALA A 255 -10.30 -13.63 -6.02
CA ALA A 255 -9.43 -12.93 -6.96
C ALA A 255 -9.59 -11.39 -6.94
N ASN A 256 -10.78 -10.90 -6.56
CA ASN A 256 -11.11 -9.48 -6.48
C ASN A 256 -10.51 -8.77 -5.23
N LYS A 257 -9.78 -9.48 -4.38
CA LYS A 257 -9.09 -8.92 -3.19
C LYS A 257 -7.57 -8.90 -3.34
N ILE A 258 -7.08 -9.26 -4.52
CA ILE A 258 -5.66 -9.39 -4.80
C ILE A 258 -5.22 -8.28 -5.74
N LEU A 259 -4.18 -7.57 -5.33
CA LEU A 259 -3.43 -6.61 -6.12
C LEU A 259 -2.07 -7.21 -6.48
N TRP A 260 -1.34 -6.56 -7.37
CA TRP A 260 0.03 -6.90 -7.73
C TRP A 260 0.79 -5.66 -8.16
N ALA A 261 2.11 -5.73 -8.16
CA ALA A 261 2.95 -4.64 -8.63
C ALA A 261 4.17 -5.14 -9.39
N THR A 262 4.73 -4.29 -10.22
CA THR A 262 6.04 -4.49 -10.87
C THR A 262 7.19 -4.06 -10.01
N ASP A 263 6.91 -3.20 -9.05
CA ASP A 263 7.90 -2.44 -8.28
C ASP A 263 8.89 -1.63 -9.17
N TYR A 264 8.42 -1.25 -10.37
CA TYR A 264 9.18 -0.44 -11.32
C TYR A 264 9.35 1.00 -10.82
N PRO A 265 10.52 1.61 -10.84
CA PRO A 265 11.78 1.13 -11.47
C PRO A 265 12.82 0.65 -10.45
N HIS A 266 12.41 0.08 -9.33
CA HIS A 266 13.34 -0.40 -8.31
C HIS A 266 14.26 -1.51 -8.83
N PRO A 267 15.51 -1.61 -8.34
CA PRO A 267 16.47 -2.62 -8.82
C PRO A 267 16.10 -4.07 -8.52
N ASP A 268 15.26 -4.28 -7.51
CA ASP A 268 14.67 -5.56 -7.10
C ASP A 268 13.25 -5.78 -7.63
N GLY A 269 12.74 -4.83 -8.42
CA GLY A 269 11.47 -4.95 -9.11
C GLY A 269 11.45 -5.98 -10.25
N PHE A 270 10.27 -6.25 -10.77
CA PHE A 270 9.99 -7.34 -11.72
C PHE A 270 9.73 -6.81 -13.14
N PHE A 271 10.58 -5.94 -13.62
CA PHE A 271 10.47 -5.40 -14.96
C PHE A 271 11.65 -5.85 -15.87
N PRO A 272 11.39 -6.28 -17.12
CA PRO A 272 10.08 -6.58 -17.71
C PRO A 272 9.59 -7.99 -17.37
N GLY A 273 8.25 -8.24 -17.53
CA GLY A 273 7.66 -9.58 -17.50
C GLY A 273 6.71 -9.85 -16.33
N ALA A 274 6.54 -8.92 -15.38
CA ALA A 274 5.68 -9.11 -14.22
C ALA A 274 4.24 -9.55 -14.55
N PRO A 275 3.52 -8.94 -15.50
CA PRO A 275 2.15 -9.35 -15.84
C PRO A 275 2.05 -10.81 -16.26
N LYS A 276 3.03 -11.27 -17.06
CA LYS A 276 3.08 -12.67 -17.49
C LYS A 276 3.37 -13.60 -16.33
N MET A 277 4.31 -13.25 -15.45
CA MET A 277 4.67 -14.06 -14.27
C MET A 277 3.45 -14.27 -13.35
N ILE A 278 2.64 -13.22 -13.15
CA ILE A 278 1.38 -13.29 -12.40
C ILE A 278 0.35 -14.16 -13.16
N ALA A 279 0.12 -13.90 -14.44
CA ALA A 279 -0.86 -14.62 -15.24
C ALA A 279 -0.59 -16.12 -15.31
N ASP A 280 0.68 -16.52 -15.41
CA ASP A 280 1.08 -17.93 -15.49
C ASP A 280 0.77 -18.72 -14.20
N LYS A 281 0.65 -18.06 -13.05
CA LYS A 281 0.29 -18.67 -11.77
C LYS A 281 -1.22 -18.73 -11.52
N LEU A 282 -2.00 -17.97 -12.26
CA LEU A 282 -3.42 -17.81 -12.03
C LEU A 282 -4.27 -18.72 -12.93
N PRO A 283 -5.36 -19.31 -12.40
CA PRO A 283 -6.39 -19.89 -13.23
C PRO A 283 -7.01 -18.82 -14.14
N GLU A 284 -7.41 -19.20 -15.34
CA GLU A 284 -7.88 -18.27 -16.37
C GLU A 284 -8.98 -17.31 -15.86
N HIS A 285 -9.94 -17.84 -15.11
CA HIS A 285 -11.08 -17.06 -14.59
C HIS A 285 -10.68 -15.98 -13.58
N ALA A 286 -9.48 -16.07 -12.98
CA ALA A 286 -8.97 -15.11 -11.99
C ALA A 286 -8.09 -14.02 -12.62
N ARG A 287 -7.51 -14.28 -13.81
CA ARG A 287 -6.50 -13.40 -14.40
C ARG A 287 -6.96 -11.97 -14.56
N ARG A 288 -8.11 -11.74 -15.19
CA ARG A 288 -8.64 -10.39 -15.41
C ARG A 288 -8.89 -9.64 -14.09
N LYS A 289 -9.40 -10.35 -13.08
CA LYS A 289 -9.65 -9.77 -11.77
C LYS A 289 -8.36 -9.31 -11.12
N VAL A 290 -7.37 -10.19 -11.00
CA VAL A 290 -6.09 -9.89 -10.35
C VAL A 290 -5.29 -8.85 -11.15
N LEU A 291 -5.23 -8.98 -12.49
CA LEU A 291 -4.41 -8.09 -13.31
C LEU A 291 -4.96 -6.68 -13.46
N ALA A 292 -6.28 -6.48 -13.33
CA ALA A 292 -6.90 -5.17 -13.57
C ALA A 292 -8.06 -4.83 -12.62
N GLU A 293 -9.13 -5.64 -12.58
CA GLU A 293 -10.40 -5.25 -11.95
C GLU A 293 -10.25 -4.98 -10.44
N SER A 294 -9.38 -5.71 -9.74
CA SER A 294 -9.12 -5.51 -8.32
C SER A 294 -8.53 -4.13 -8.03
N ALA A 295 -7.58 -3.68 -8.85
CA ALA A 295 -7.03 -2.32 -8.72
C ALA A 295 -8.09 -1.26 -9.02
N MET A 296 -8.90 -1.46 -10.06
CA MET A 296 -10.02 -0.55 -10.36
C MET A 296 -10.99 -0.46 -9.19
N GLN A 297 -11.38 -1.58 -8.59
CA GLN A 297 -12.25 -1.60 -7.40
C GLN A 297 -11.59 -0.90 -6.20
N PHE A 298 -10.32 -1.17 -5.97
CA PHE A 298 -9.58 -0.55 -4.86
C PHE A 298 -9.54 0.98 -4.99
N TYR A 299 -9.33 1.51 -6.19
CA TYR A 299 -9.28 2.96 -6.44
C TYR A 299 -10.63 3.60 -6.82
N GLY A 300 -11.75 2.85 -6.75
CA GLY A 300 -13.07 3.37 -7.09
C GLY A 300 -13.19 3.81 -8.56
N MET A 301 -12.58 3.05 -9.47
CA MET A 301 -12.69 3.24 -10.92
C MET A 301 -13.63 2.18 -11.47
N ASN A 302 -14.87 2.56 -11.74
CA ASN A 302 -15.90 1.72 -12.35
C ASN A 302 -16.03 1.99 -13.84
#